data_97aea6bc52bb4a00c6f3061bd0857ab7
#
_entry.id   97aea6bc52bb4a00c6f3061bd0857ab7
#
_cell.length_a   1.000
_cell.length_b   1.000
_cell.length_c   1.000
_cell.angle_alpha   90.00
_cell.angle_beta   90.00
_cell.angle_gamma   90.00
#
_symmetry.space_group_name_H-M   'P 1'
#
loop_
_entity.id
_entity.type
_entity.pdbx_description
1 polymer ?
#
loop_
_entity_poly.entity_id
_entity_poly.type
_entity_poly.pdbx_seq_one_letter_code
_entity_poly.pdbx_strand_id
1 'polypeptide(L)'
;MHNDNLDIWWASLTIAQKERIARKGQTKASPDGKVDEAQVRYPACTTWWNALAEPVKQKVHDHCVDRHGYLLQDWNEADPYGGD
;
A
#
# COMPACT_ATOMS: atom_id res chain seq x y z
N MET A 1 -2.59 18.66 10.99
CA MET A 1 -1.55 19.04 10.05
C MET A 1 -1.32 17.91 9.06
N HIS A 2 -1.24 18.25 7.80
CA HIS A 2 -1.10 17.25 6.74
C HIS A 2 0.34 16.73 6.69
N ASN A 3 0.50 15.42 6.59
CA ASN A 3 1.82 14.80 6.51
C ASN A 3 2.11 14.38 5.07
N ASP A 4 2.75 15.26 4.33
CA ASP A 4 3.07 15.04 2.92
C ASP A 4 4.10 13.94 2.71
N ASN A 5 4.86 13.59 3.74
CA ASN A 5 5.90 12.55 3.62
C ASN A 5 5.31 11.18 3.28
N LEU A 6 4.13 10.89 3.80
CA LEU A 6 3.45 9.62 3.48
C LEU A 6 3.03 9.58 2.01
N ASP A 7 2.51 10.70 1.49
CA ASP A 7 2.10 10.76 0.09
C ASP A 7 3.31 10.72 -0.84
N ILE A 8 4.41 11.34 -0.44
CA ILE A 8 5.66 11.29 -1.21
C ILE A 8 6.19 9.85 -1.25
N TRP A 9 6.14 9.17 -0.12
CA TRP A 9 6.54 7.76 -0.06
C TRP A 9 5.71 6.91 -1.03
N TRP A 10 4.39 7.05 -0.98
CA TRP A 10 3.49 6.31 -1.88
C TRP A 10 3.82 6.60 -3.34
N ALA A 11 4.02 7.88 -3.68
CA ALA A 11 4.31 8.28 -5.05
C ALA A 11 5.64 7.71 -5.56
N SER A 12 6.58 7.39 -4.66
CA SER A 12 7.88 6.85 -5.05
C SER A 12 7.83 5.35 -5.37
N LEU A 13 6.73 4.69 -5.05
CA LEU A 13 6.60 3.25 -5.28
C LEU A 13 6.35 2.94 -6.75
N THR A 14 6.75 1.75 -7.17
CA THR A 14 6.37 1.26 -8.49
C THR A 14 4.88 0.93 -8.53
N ILE A 15 4.34 0.80 -9.74
CA ILE A 15 2.93 0.42 -9.89
C ILE A 15 2.67 -0.94 -9.25
N ALA A 16 3.56 -1.91 -9.46
CA ALA A 16 3.40 -3.24 -8.87
C ALA A 16 3.41 -3.18 -7.34
N GLN A 17 4.29 -2.36 -6.77
CA GLN A 17 4.34 -2.19 -5.31
C GLN A 17 3.07 -1.55 -4.78
N LYS A 18 2.57 -0.52 -5.45
CA LYS A 18 1.32 0.14 -5.05
C LYS A 18 0.15 -0.84 -5.06
N GLU A 19 0.03 -1.63 -6.11
CA GLU A 19 -1.06 -2.60 -6.24
C GLU A 19 -0.96 -3.67 -5.15
N ARG A 20 0.24 -4.15 -4.88
CA ARG A 20 0.45 -5.16 -3.86
C ARG A 20 0.08 -4.64 -2.46
N ILE A 21 0.50 -3.43 -2.15
CA ILE A 21 0.20 -2.81 -0.86
C ILE A 21 -1.31 -2.57 -0.72
N ALA A 22 -1.94 -2.07 -1.78
CA ALA A 22 -3.39 -1.84 -1.77
C ALA A 22 -4.16 -3.14 -1.57
N ARG A 23 -3.74 -4.22 -2.23
CA ARG A 23 -4.39 -5.52 -2.07
C ARG A 23 -4.32 -6.00 -0.64
N LYS A 24 -3.14 -5.96 -0.04
CA LYS A 24 -2.99 -6.42 1.35
C LYS A 24 -3.73 -5.53 2.33
N GLY A 25 -3.69 -4.22 2.11
CA GLY A 25 -4.40 -3.28 2.98
C GLY A 25 -5.91 -3.48 2.91
N GLN A 26 -6.45 -3.66 1.72
CA GLN A 26 -7.88 -3.89 1.55
C GLN A 26 -8.30 -5.26 2.09
N THR A 27 -7.48 -6.27 1.93
CA THR A 27 -7.74 -7.60 2.48
C THR A 27 -7.84 -7.54 4.00
N LYS A 28 -6.94 -6.82 4.65
CA LYS A 28 -6.97 -6.66 6.11
C LYS A 28 -8.19 -5.90 6.58
N ALA A 29 -8.63 -4.91 5.81
CA ALA A 29 -9.78 -4.09 6.19
C ALA A 29 -11.10 -4.79 5.94
N SER A 30 -11.12 -5.81 5.09
CA SER A 30 -12.35 -6.51 4.72
C SER A 30 -12.65 -7.64 5.70
N PRO A 31 -13.87 -7.72 6.24
CA PRO A 31 -14.23 -8.79 7.18
C PRO A 31 -14.11 -10.20 6.60
N ASP A 32 -14.31 -10.35 5.29
CA ASP A 32 -14.25 -11.65 4.63
C ASP A 32 -12.96 -11.87 3.86
N GLY A 33 -12.02 -10.93 3.96
CA GLY A 33 -10.73 -11.02 3.27
C GLY A 33 -10.79 -10.84 1.77
N LYS A 34 -11.92 -10.43 1.23
CA LYS A 34 -12.09 -10.21 -0.20
C LYS A 34 -11.87 -8.76 -0.56
N VAL A 35 -11.36 -8.53 -1.77
CA VAL A 35 -11.13 -7.18 -2.28
C VAL A 35 -11.72 -7.05 -3.67
N ASP A 36 -12.04 -5.82 -4.04
CA ASP A 36 -12.46 -5.50 -5.40
C ASP A 36 -11.20 -5.32 -6.25
N GLU A 37 -10.97 -6.23 -7.18
CA GLU A 37 -9.80 -6.19 -8.05
C GLU A 37 -9.67 -4.86 -8.79
N ALA A 38 -10.79 -4.26 -9.17
CA ALA A 38 -10.76 -2.98 -9.87
C ALA A 38 -10.20 -1.87 -8.99
N GLN A 39 -10.40 -1.95 -7.67
CA GLN A 39 -9.91 -0.94 -6.74
C GLN A 39 -8.45 -1.19 -6.34
N VAL A 40 -7.94 -2.38 -6.58
CA VAL A 40 -6.53 -2.69 -6.28
C VAL A 40 -5.64 -2.20 -7.41
N ARG A 41 -6.12 -2.25 -8.65
CA ARG A 41 -5.30 -1.90 -9.80
C ARG A 41 -5.04 -0.40 -9.89
N TYR A 42 -3.86 -0.07 -10.34
CA TYR A 42 -3.49 1.32 -10.58
C TYR A 42 -4.32 1.88 -11.77
N PRO A 43 -4.84 3.11 -11.74
CA PRO A 43 -4.64 4.13 -10.70
C PRO A 43 -5.64 4.08 -9.54
N ALA A 44 -6.60 3.17 -9.54
CA ALA A 44 -7.62 3.11 -8.49
C ALA A 44 -7.01 2.88 -7.10
N CYS A 45 -5.91 2.17 -7.02
CA CYS A 45 -5.23 1.98 -5.73
C CYS A 45 -4.72 3.29 -5.13
N THR A 46 -4.39 4.27 -5.96
CA THR A 46 -4.03 5.60 -5.48
C THR A 46 -5.23 6.34 -4.91
N THR A 47 -6.41 6.15 -5.51
CA THR A 47 -7.64 6.69 -4.95
C THR A 47 -7.93 6.08 -3.57
N TRP A 48 -7.73 4.76 -3.45
CA TRP A 48 -7.84 4.08 -2.15
C TRP A 48 -6.89 4.70 -1.12
N TRP A 49 -5.61 4.87 -1.48
CA TRP A 49 -4.62 5.47 -0.60
C TRP A 49 -5.04 6.87 -0.14
N ASN A 50 -5.47 7.70 -1.10
CA ASN A 50 -5.82 9.08 -0.80
C ASN A 50 -7.06 9.20 0.09
N ALA A 51 -7.92 8.19 0.09
CA ALA A 51 -9.11 8.16 0.93
C ALA A 51 -8.83 7.74 2.38
N LEU A 52 -7.63 7.22 2.65
CA LEU A 52 -7.29 6.78 4.00
C LEU A 52 -7.04 7.98 4.91
N ALA A 53 -7.48 7.84 6.16
CA ALA A 53 -7.12 8.80 7.19
C ALA A 53 -5.61 8.74 7.46
N GLU A 54 -5.03 9.85 7.87
CA GLU A 54 -3.58 9.93 8.07
C GLU A 54 -3.04 8.87 9.04
N PRO A 55 -3.70 8.58 10.18
CA PRO A 55 -3.24 7.50 11.06
C PRO A 55 -3.21 6.14 10.37
N VAL A 56 -4.16 5.89 9.46
CA VAL A 56 -4.21 4.63 8.73
C VAL A 56 -3.08 4.57 7.70
N LYS A 57 -2.81 5.68 7.00
CA LYS A 57 -1.67 5.77 6.10
C LYS A 57 -0.36 5.48 6.82
N GLN A 58 -0.22 6.03 8.02
CA GLN A 58 0.99 5.81 8.83
C GLN A 58 1.14 4.33 9.18
N LYS A 59 0.05 3.66 9.55
CA LYS A 59 0.09 2.24 9.86
C LYS A 59 0.47 1.41 8.64
N VAL A 60 -0.07 1.72 7.48
CA VAL A 60 0.27 1.03 6.24
C VAL A 60 1.76 1.20 5.96
N HIS A 61 2.25 2.43 6.02
CA HIS A 61 3.66 2.71 5.80
C HIS A 61 4.54 1.92 6.77
N ASP A 62 4.23 2.00 8.06
CA ASP A 62 5.07 1.37 9.09
C ASP A 62 5.09 -0.15 8.95
N HIS A 63 3.99 -0.72 8.47
CA HIS A 63 3.92 -2.15 8.24
C HIS A 63 4.75 -2.60 7.04
N CYS A 64 4.94 -1.71 6.07
CA CYS A 64 5.60 -2.04 4.82
C CYS A 64 7.10 -1.75 4.81
N VAL A 65 7.61 -1.02 5.80
CA VAL A 65 9.01 -0.59 5.83
C VAL A 65 9.70 -1.14 7.06
N ASP A 66 11.03 -1.21 6.97
CA ASP A 66 11.87 -1.54 8.13
C ASP A 66 12.14 -0.26 8.94
N ARG A 67 12.94 -0.42 10.02
CA ARG A 67 13.26 0.70 10.90
C ARG A 67 14.06 1.80 10.22
N HIS A 68 14.62 1.54 9.04
CA HIS A 68 15.39 2.52 8.27
C HIS A 68 14.54 3.21 7.21
N GLY A 69 13.28 2.82 7.07
CA GLY A 69 12.39 3.40 6.07
C GLY A 69 12.45 2.75 4.70
N TYR A 70 13.14 1.62 4.57
CA TYR A 70 13.19 0.87 3.33
C TYR A 70 12.11 -0.19 3.29
N LEU A 71 11.55 -0.44 2.12
CA LEU A 71 10.53 -1.46 1.97
C LEU A 71 11.07 -2.82 2.41
N LEU A 72 10.26 -3.53 3.17
CA LEU A 72 10.55 -4.92 3.51
C LEU A 72 10.61 -5.75 2.22
N GLN A 73 11.33 -6.87 2.27
CA GLN A 73 11.56 -7.67 1.09
C GLN A 73 10.26 -8.11 0.41
N ASP A 74 9.26 -8.48 1.20
CA ASP A 74 7.97 -8.90 0.66
C ASP A 74 7.27 -7.81 -0.14
N TRP A 75 7.51 -6.55 0.20
CA TRP A 75 6.89 -5.41 -0.44
C TRP A 75 7.74 -4.83 -1.55
N ASN A 76 9.03 -5.13 -1.54
CA ASN A 76 9.99 -4.59 -2.48
C ASN A 76 9.99 -5.34 -3.81
N GLU A 77 9.51 -6.57 -3.82
CA GLU A 77 9.44 -7.37 -5.03
C GLU A 77 8.44 -6.73 -6.00
N ALA A 78 8.90 -6.46 -7.20
CA ALA A 78 8.03 -5.91 -8.24
C ALA A 78 7.16 -6.98 -8.88
N ASP A 79 7.56 -8.23 -8.79
CA ASP A 79 6.83 -9.35 -9.37
C ASP A 79 5.61 -9.67 -8.51
N PRO A 80 4.38 -9.51 -9.04
CA PRO A 80 3.19 -9.79 -8.26
C PRO A 80 3.04 -11.26 -7.89
N TYR A 81 3.80 -12.14 -8.51
CA TYR A 81 3.76 -13.56 -8.20
C TYR A 81 4.81 -13.95 -7.18
N GLY A 82 5.77 -13.08 -6.93
CA GLY A 82 6.82 -13.35 -5.96
C GLY A 82 6.27 -13.27 -4.56
N GLY A 83 6.20 -14.36 -3.87
CA GLY A 83 5.77 -14.39 -2.49
C GLY A 83 4.28 -14.31 -2.26
N ASP A 84 3.51 -14.40 -3.28
CA ASP A 84 2.05 -14.43 -3.08
C ASP A 84 1.53 -15.87 -3.10
#